data_e966e7661f66107aec572a53ee398106
#
_entry.id   e966e7661f66107aec572a53ee398106
#
_cell.length_a   1.000
_cell.length_b   1.000
_cell.length_c   1.000
_cell.angle_alpha   90.00
_cell.angle_beta   90.00
_cell.angle_gamma   90.00
#
_symmetry.space_group_name_H-M   'P 1'
#
loop_
_entity.id
_entity.type
_entity.pdbx_description
1 polymer ?
#
loop_
_entity_poly.entity_id
_entity_poly.type
_entity_poly.pdbx_seq_one_letter_code
_entity_poly.pdbx_strand_id
1 'polypeptide(L)'
;MPFTTLQVFSSYSLLKSTIRLNEYVETGKLLGYKQLALTDDGVLHGAVEFYERCIQNGIQPILGCTFEISWKSDASRKEMLVVYAKGAKGYESLLKLSTLYQQGITWTTEMTEWISTHSEDVKIVLPPMDSEWVAAHSKGKLESVLRVVKEEFPGVEIAVGITREMVERGEFDTMREGIEASGVVPVAFSVARYLNTTDYFPWKVLQAIRLGETLSFTQEDATGSESLPEAT
;
A
#
# COMPACT_ATOMS: atom_id res chain seq x y z
N MET A 1 -17.30 -12.09 5.54
CA MET A 1 -16.98 -10.64 5.62
C MET A 1 -16.06 -10.32 4.45
N PRO A 2 -16.30 -9.23 3.73
CA PRO A 2 -15.40 -8.84 2.66
C PRO A 2 -13.99 -8.57 3.25
N PHE A 3 -12.99 -8.95 2.50
CA PHE A 3 -11.59 -8.70 2.83
C PHE A 3 -11.28 -7.21 2.63
N THR A 4 -10.63 -6.56 3.59
CA THR A 4 -10.26 -5.15 3.48
C THR A 4 -9.07 -4.99 2.55
N THR A 5 -9.25 -4.25 1.44
CA THR A 5 -8.14 -3.84 0.57
C THR A 5 -7.20 -2.92 1.35
N LEU A 6 -5.96 -3.35 1.52
CA LEU A 6 -5.00 -2.64 2.37
C LEU A 6 -4.32 -1.47 1.66
N GLN A 7 -4.15 -1.49 0.35
CA GLN A 7 -3.58 -0.36 -0.39
C GLN A 7 -4.62 0.26 -1.32
N VAL A 8 -5.08 1.45 -0.99
CA VAL A 8 -6.07 2.19 -1.76
C VAL A 8 -5.57 3.59 -2.01
N PHE A 9 -5.43 3.92 -3.28
CA PHE A 9 -5.10 5.26 -3.74
C PHE A 9 -6.39 6.00 -4.11
N SER A 10 -6.52 7.24 -3.66
CA SER A 10 -7.60 8.12 -4.10
C SER A 10 -7.12 9.07 -5.22
N SER A 11 -8.03 9.90 -5.71
CA SER A 11 -7.72 10.97 -6.67
C SER A 11 -6.72 12.00 -6.14
N TYR A 12 -6.45 12.02 -4.83
CA TYR A 12 -5.38 12.82 -4.23
C TYR A 12 -3.97 12.27 -4.53
N SER A 13 -3.86 11.00 -4.90
CA SER A 13 -2.66 10.42 -5.52
C SER A 13 -2.64 10.76 -7.01
N LEU A 14 -2.13 11.95 -7.33
CA LEU A 14 -2.23 12.55 -8.66
C LEU A 14 -1.78 11.59 -9.78
N LEU A 15 -2.63 11.39 -10.78
CA LEU A 15 -2.44 10.50 -11.93
C LEU A 15 -2.28 9.02 -11.57
N LYS A 16 -2.54 8.59 -10.32
CA LYS A 16 -2.38 7.19 -9.89
C LYS A 16 -3.71 6.48 -9.67
N SER A 17 -4.82 7.23 -9.49
CA SER A 17 -6.13 6.65 -9.18
C SER A 17 -7.28 7.53 -9.70
N THR A 18 -8.41 6.89 -9.99
CA THR A 18 -9.69 7.55 -10.31
C THR A 18 -10.64 7.60 -9.12
N ILE A 19 -10.29 7.00 -7.99
CA ILE A 19 -11.16 6.84 -6.81
C ILE A 19 -11.46 8.20 -6.16
N ARG A 20 -12.74 8.57 -6.11
CA ARG A 20 -13.23 9.69 -5.31
C ARG A 20 -13.70 9.20 -3.95
N LEU A 21 -13.36 9.91 -2.88
CA LEU A 21 -13.59 9.45 -1.50
C LEU A 21 -15.06 9.23 -1.16
N ASN A 22 -15.96 10.10 -1.66
CA ASN A 22 -17.40 9.92 -1.46
C ASN A 22 -17.89 8.61 -2.09
N GLU A 23 -17.57 8.36 -3.35
CA GLU A 23 -17.94 7.16 -4.09
C GLU A 23 -17.34 5.90 -3.44
N TYR A 24 -16.09 5.99 -2.98
CA TYR A 24 -15.39 4.89 -2.31
C TYR A 24 -16.10 4.44 -1.03
N VAL A 25 -16.42 5.39 -0.15
CA VAL A 25 -17.09 5.04 1.12
C VAL A 25 -18.51 4.53 0.88
N GLU A 26 -19.25 5.12 -0.06
CA GLU A 26 -20.59 4.66 -0.43
C GLU A 26 -20.54 3.24 -1.03
N THR A 27 -19.62 2.99 -1.96
CA THR A 27 -19.41 1.66 -2.56
C THR A 27 -19.02 0.64 -1.50
N GLY A 28 -18.08 1.00 -0.62
CA GLY A 28 -17.68 0.13 0.48
C GLY A 28 -18.83 -0.23 1.41
N LYS A 29 -19.71 0.72 1.71
CA LYS A 29 -20.93 0.47 2.49
C LYS A 29 -21.88 -0.48 1.78
N LEU A 30 -22.14 -0.26 0.49
CA LEU A 30 -23.00 -1.12 -0.33
C LEU A 30 -22.48 -2.56 -0.41
N LEU A 31 -21.17 -2.72 -0.54
CA LEU A 31 -20.49 -4.02 -0.56
C LEU A 31 -20.36 -4.66 0.84
N GLY A 32 -20.79 -3.99 1.89
CA GLY A 32 -20.80 -4.53 3.27
C GLY A 32 -19.46 -4.51 3.98
N TYR A 33 -18.51 -3.70 3.52
CA TYR A 33 -17.23 -3.51 4.20
C TYR A 33 -17.44 -2.94 5.60
N LYS A 34 -16.72 -3.49 6.57
CA LYS A 34 -16.69 -2.99 7.96
C LYS A 34 -15.51 -2.06 8.20
N GLN A 35 -14.49 -2.18 7.37
CA GLN A 35 -13.27 -1.40 7.44
C GLN A 35 -12.87 -1.01 6.01
N LEU A 36 -12.39 0.20 5.85
CA LEU A 36 -11.82 0.70 4.60
C LEU A 36 -10.47 1.34 4.90
N ALA A 37 -9.50 1.19 4.00
CA ALA A 37 -8.21 1.83 4.11
C ALA A 37 -8.06 2.96 3.09
N LEU A 38 -7.29 3.99 3.45
CA LEU A 38 -6.80 5.02 2.54
C LEU A 38 -5.29 5.16 2.72
N THR A 39 -4.54 5.03 1.62
CA THR A 39 -3.07 4.96 1.65
C THR A 39 -2.46 5.71 0.47
N ASP A 40 -2.87 6.96 0.29
CA ASP A 40 -2.41 7.82 -0.79
C ASP A 40 -0.87 7.93 -0.85
N ASP A 41 -0.36 8.24 -2.02
CA ASP A 41 1.07 8.26 -2.33
C ASP A 41 1.76 9.53 -1.79
N GLY A 42 2.45 9.38 -0.68
CA GLY A 42 3.21 10.45 -0.02
C GLY A 42 2.36 11.58 0.54
N VAL A 43 1.01 11.53 0.46
CA VAL A 43 0.12 12.62 0.87
C VAL A 43 -1.02 12.14 1.78
N LEU A 44 -1.55 13.07 2.58
CA LEU A 44 -2.68 12.82 3.50
C LEU A 44 -3.83 13.81 3.27
N HIS A 45 -3.93 14.40 2.07
CA HIS A 45 -4.90 15.45 1.75
C HIS A 45 -6.34 15.00 1.95
N GLY A 46 -6.66 13.74 1.63
CA GLY A 46 -7.99 13.16 1.79
C GLY A 46 -8.27 12.53 3.14
N ALA A 47 -7.30 12.46 4.05
CA ALA A 47 -7.39 11.64 5.27
C ALA A 47 -8.54 12.05 6.19
N VAL A 48 -8.72 13.36 6.42
CA VAL A 48 -9.78 13.87 7.30
C VAL A 48 -11.16 13.63 6.68
N GLU A 49 -11.34 14.00 5.41
CA GLU A 49 -12.59 13.75 4.70
C GLU A 49 -12.96 12.26 4.70
N PHE A 50 -12.00 11.39 4.41
CA PHE A 50 -12.21 9.95 4.42
C PHE A 50 -12.62 9.44 5.80
N TYR A 51 -11.91 9.87 6.85
CA TYR A 51 -12.21 9.51 8.23
C TYR A 51 -13.66 9.88 8.61
N GLU A 52 -14.05 11.13 8.39
CA GLU A 52 -15.38 11.62 8.73
C GLU A 52 -16.47 10.86 7.97
N ARG A 53 -16.28 10.63 6.67
CA ARG A 53 -17.22 9.86 5.84
C ARG A 53 -17.37 8.41 6.32
N CYS A 54 -16.26 7.76 6.68
CA CYS A 54 -16.30 6.40 7.22
C CYS A 54 -17.10 6.33 8.52
N ILE A 55 -16.82 7.23 9.47
CA ILE A 55 -17.53 7.28 10.76
C ILE A 55 -19.02 7.52 10.56
N GLN A 56 -19.41 8.48 9.70
CA GLN A 56 -20.82 8.77 9.38
C GLN A 56 -21.55 7.55 8.77
N ASN A 57 -20.82 6.66 8.09
CA ASN A 57 -21.37 5.46 7.47
C ASN A 57 -21.21 4.18 8.30
N GLY A 58 -20.71 4.29 9.55
CA GLY A 58 -20.50 3.14 10.44
C GLY A 58 -19.39 2.19 9.98
N ILE A 59 -18.41 2.71 9.24
CA ILE A 59 -17.24 1.99 8.73
C ILE A 59 -16.01 2.44 9.53
N GLN A 60 -15.16 1.48 9.92
CA GLN A 60 -13.90 1.79 10.59
C GLN A 60 -12.86 2.23 9.55
N PRO A 61 -12.32 3.47 9.64
CA PRO A 61 -11.26 3.93 8.76
C PRO A 61 -9.91 3.37 9.19
N ILE A 62 -9.10 2.97 8.22
CA ILE A 62 -7.68 2.64 8.38
C ILE A 62 -6.88 3.68 7.60
N LEU A 63 -6.14 4.53 8.31
CA LEU A 63 -5.32 5.57 7.71
C LEU A 63 -3.89 5.09 7.53
N GLY A 64 -3.36 5.26 6.34
CA GLY A 64 -1.99 4.97 6.00
C GLY A 64 -1.47 5.94 4.93
N CYS A 65 -0.21 5.77 4.59
CA CYS A 65 0.43 6.51 3.50
C CYS A 65 1.43 5.59 2.80
N THR A 66 1.47 5.62 1.48
CA THR A 66 2.43 4.87 0.68
C THR A 66 3.66 5.73 0.44
N PHE A 67 4.85 5.15 0.60
CA PHE A 67 6.13 5.81 0.35
C PHE A 67 7.02 4.94 -0.53
N GLU A 68 7.70 5.55 -1.48
CA GLU A 68 8.83 4.93 -2.17
C GLU A 68 10.10 5.27 -1.39
N ILE A 69 10.84 4.26 -0.98
CA ILE A 69 12.08 4.41 -0.21
C ILE A 69 13.27 3.93 -1.00
N SER A 70 14.44 4.47 -0.68
CA SER A 70 15.74 3.93 -1.13
C SER A 70 16.43 3.27 0.06
N TRP A 71 17.03 2.09 -0.16
CA TRP A 71 17.71 1.38 0.91
C TRP A 71 19.00 2.10 1.33
N LYS A 72 19.30 2.12 2.64
CA LYS A 72 20.56 2.68 3.15
C LYS A 72 21.79 1.97 2.56
N SER A 73 21.68 0.67 2.34
CA SER A 73 22.77 -0.16 1.80
C SER A 73 22.99 0.05 0.31
N ASP A 74 21.97 0.50 -0.43
CA ASP A 74 22.04 0.72 -1.88
C ASP A 74 20.94 1.69 -2.32
N ALA A 75 21.31 2.96 -2.48
CA ALA A 75 20.37 4.03 -2.87
C ALA A 75 19.78 3.87 -4.28
N SER A 76 20.33 2.99 -5.12
CA SER A 76 19.79 2.66 -6.44
C SER A 76 18.57 1.72 -6.35
N ARG A 77 18.44 1.00 -5.23
CA ARG A 77 17.34 0.06 -4.99
C ARG A 77 16.18 0.79 -4.31
N LYS A 78 15.03 0.74 -4.96
CA LYS A 78 13.82 1.35 -4.48
C LYS A 78 12.84 0.28 -4.01
N GLU A 79 12.16 0.56 -2.93
CA GLU A 79 11.10 -0.29 -2.38
C GLU A 79 9.89 0.57 -2.04
N MET A 80 8.72 0.00 -2.24
CA MET A 80 7.48 0.63 -1.80
C MET A 80 7.11 0.09 -0.42
N LEU A 81 6.70 0.95 0.48
CA LEU A 81 6.13 0.54 1.75
C LEU A 81 4.89 1.34 2.08
N VAL A 82 3.99 0.72 2.81
CA VAL A 82 2.79 1.37 3.32
C VAL A 82 2.90 1.46 4.83
N VAL A 83 2.86 2.68 5.35
CA VAL A 83 2.87 2.95 6.79
C VAL A 83 1.44 3.23 7.23
N TYR A 84 0.93 2.47 8.20
CA TYR A 84 -0.40 2.64 8.77
C TYR A 84 -0.31 3.23 10.17
N ALA A 85 -1.25 4.13 10.49
CA ALA A 85 -1.38 4.73 11.80
C ALA A 85 -2.14 3.82 12.78
N LYS A 86 -1.63 3.70 13.99
CA LYS A 86 -2.35 3.17 15.14
C LYS A 86 -2.81 4.33 16.01
N GLY A 87 -4.08 4.77 15.81
CA GLY A 87 -4.65 5.88 16.59
C GLY A 87 -4.06 7.26 16.26
N ALA A 88 -4.30 8.21 17.14
CA ALA A 88 -3.96 9.63 16.91
C ALA A 88 -2.44 9.86 16.77
N LYS A 89 -1.64 9.26 17.63
CA LYS A 89 -0.17 9.41 17.57
C LYS A 89 0.41 8.83 16.28
N GLY A 90 -0.14 7.72 15.78
CA GLY A 90 0.24 7.17 14.49
C GLY A 90 -0.11 8.11 13.34
N TYR A 91 -1.25 8.81 13.42
CA TYR A 91 -1.61 9.82 12.44
C TYR A 91 -0.66 11.03 12.47
N GLU A 92 -0.25 11.51 13.65
CA GLU A 92 0.78 12.54 13.80
C GLU A 92 2.12 12.08 13.14
N SER A 93 2.47 10.81 13.31
CA SER A 93 3.65 10.23 12.65
C SER A 93 3.52 10.23 11.13
N LEU A 94 2.35 9.88 10.57
CA LEU A 94 2.10 9.97 9.14
C LEU A 94 2.21 11.40 8.60
N LEU A 95 1.70 12.40 9.33
CA LEU A 95 1.81 13.82 8.95
C LEU A 95 3.28 14.25 8.87
N LYS A 96 4.10 13.87 9.85
CA LYS A 96 5.54 14.17 9.84
C LYS A 96 6.24 13.49 8.67
N LEU A 97 6.00 12.20 8.45
CA LEU A 97 6.60 11.43 7.37
C LEU A 97 6.21 11.97 5.98
N SER A 98 4.92 12.27 5.78
CA SER A 98 4.43 12.88 4.55
C SER A 98 5.10 14.24 4.29
N THR A 99 5.26 15.07 5.32
CA THR A 99 5.94 16.37 5.21
C THR A 99 7.39 16.21 4.77
N LEU A 100 8.15 15.33 5.41
CA LEU A 100 9.54 15.05 5.05
C LEU A 100 9.65 14.53 3.62
N TYR A 101 8.78 13.60 3.24
CA TYR A 101 8.74 13.02 1.91
C TYR A 101 8.47 14.06 0.82
N GLN A 102 7.51 14.97 1.03
CA GLN A 102 7.17 16.04 0.09
C GLN A 102 8.24 17.13 0.00
N GLN A 103 9.10 17.26 1.01
CA GLN A 103 10.27 18.13 0.94
C GLN A 103 11.42 17.56 0.10
N GLY A 104 11.22 16.40 -0.52
CA GLY A 104 12.25 15.71 -1.29
C GLY A 104 13.34 15.08 -0.43
N ILE A 105 13.10 14.99 0.87
CA ILE A 105 13.91 14.19 1.76
C ILE A 105 13.59 12.74 1.43
N THR A 106 14.34 12.20 0.48
CA THR A 106 14.31 10.76 0.19
C THR A 106 14.61 10.02 1.48
N TRP A 107 14.05 8.84 1.63
CA TRP A 107 14.08 8.02 2.84
C TRP A 107 15.46 8.04 3.52
N THR A 108 15.59 8.90 4.52
CA THR A 108 16.85 9.19 5.20
C THR A 108 16.88 8.50 6.55
N THR A 109 18.05 8.52 7.16
CA THR A 109 18.22 8.14 8.57
C THR A 109 17.16 8.79 9.46
N GLU A 110 16.80 10.05 9.20
CA GLU A 110 15.81 10.80 9.99
C GLU A 110 14.41 10.17 9.94
N MET A 111 13.93 9.75 8.75
CA MET A 111 12.62 9.10 8.63
C MET A 111 12.61 7.72 9.31
N THR A 112 13.68 6.97 9.17
CA THR A 112 13.83 5.65 9.81
C THR A 112 13.90 5.78 11.33
N GLU A 113 14.65 6.74 11.85
CA GLU A 113 14.74 7.05 13.27
C GLU A 113 13.39 7.52 13.84
N TRP A 114 12.67 8.37 13.09
CA TRP A 114 11.33 8.79 13.48
C TRP A 114 10.40 7.61 13.63
N ILE A 115 10.31 6.74 12.62
CA ILE A 115 9.46 5.54 12.66
C ILE A 115 9.87 4.62 13.81
N SER A 116 11.16 4.39 14.00
CA SER A 116 11.65 3.50 15.07
C SER A 116 11.33 4.05 16.47
N THR A 117 11.42 5.37 16.65
CA THR A 117 11.05 6.05 17.91
C THR A 117 9.55 5.95 18.21
N HIS A 118 8.71 5.86 17.16
CA HIS A 118 7.24 5.76 17.23
C HIS A 118 6.74 4.37 16.81
N SER A 119 7.56 3.35 17.01
CA SER A 119 7.30 1.99 16.54
C SER A 119 5.98 1.37 17.02
N GLU A 120 5.52 1.75 18.23
CA GLU A 120 4.25 1.29 18.76
C GLU A 120 3.03 1.94 18.11
N ASP A 121 3.21 3.11 17.49
CA ASP A 121 2.16 3.94 16.93
C ASP A 121 1.91 3.67 15.44
N VAL A 122 2.79 2.90 14.78
CA VAL A 122 2.69 2.59 13.36
C VAL A 122 2.86 1.10 13.06
N LYS A 123 2.41 0.69 11.88
CA LYS A 123 2.69 -0.61 11.25
C LYS A 123 3.18 -0.39 9.83
N ILE A 124 4.08 -1.26 9.36
CA ILE A 124 4.56 -1.25 7.99
C ILE A 124 4.08 -2.51 7.27
N VAL A 125 3.58 -2.34 6.05
CA VAL A 125 3.35 -3.44 5.12
C VAL A 125 4.19 -3.20 3.87
N LEU A 126 4.90 -4.24 3.45
CA LEU A 126 5.64 -4.27 2.18
C LEU A 126 4.71 -4.85 1.10
N PRO A 127 4.27 -4.05 0.12
CA PRO A 127 3.51 -4.56 -1.02
C PRO A 127 4.32 -5.57 -1.83
N PRO A 128 3.70 -6.57 -2.46
CA PRO A 128 4.44 -7.55 -3.28
C PRO A 128 4.77 -7.03 -4.69
N MET A 129 4.09 -5.97 -5.16
CA MET A 129 4.23 -5.48 -6.53
C MET A 129 5.53 -4.71 -6.70
N ASP A 130 6.32 -5.07 -7.73
CA ASP A 130 7.61 -4.46 -8.06
C ASP A 130 8.61 -4.42 -6.88
N SER A 131 8.50 -5.41 -5.98
CA SER A 131 9.24 -5.40 -4.71
C SER A 131 10.53 -6.22 -4.78
N GLU A 132 11.55 -5.71 -4.09
CA GLU A 132 12.84 -6.38 -3.93
C GLU A 132 12.71 -7.68 -3.14
N TRP A 133 11.81 -7.76 -2.16
CA TRP A 133 11.64 -8.97 -1.36
C TRP A 133 11.06 -10.12 -2.18
N VAL A 134 10.14 -9.86 -3.12
CA VAL A 134 9.63 -10.87 -4.06
C VAL A 134 10.74 -11.28 -5.03
N ALA A 135 11.46 -10.32 -5.60
CA ALA A 135 12.59 -10.61 -6.48
C ALA A 135 13.71 -11.39 -5.76
N ALA A 136 13.90 -11.18 -4.46
CA ALA A 136 14.87 -11.91 -3.66
C ALA A 136 14.53 -13.38 -3.46
N HIS A 137 13.24 -13.76 -3.51
CA HIS A 137 12.81 -15.14 -3.41
C HIS A 137 13.40 -16.00 -4.54
N SER A 138 13.28 -15.55 -5.78
CA SER A 138 13.84 -16.26 -6.94
C SER A 138 15.37 -16.41 -6.89
N LYS A 139 16.05 -15.61 -6.10
CA LYS A 139 17.50 -15.63 -5.87
C LYS A 139 17.91 -16.39 -4.60
N GLY A 140 16.96 -17.00 -3.87
CA GLY A 140 17.22 -17.69 -2.59
C GLY A 140 17.66 -16.74 -1.45
N LYS A 141 17.30 -15.46 -1.52
CA LYS A 141 17.74 -14.42 -0.56
C LYS A 141 16.60 -13.79 0.22
N LEU A 142 15.39 -14.35 0.14
CA LEU A 142 14.19 -13.78 0.75
C LEU A 142 14.37 -13.49 2.25
N GLU A 143 14.78 -14.50 3.02
CA GLU A 143 14.98 -14.36 4.48
C GLU A 143 15.98 -13.23 4.78
N SER A 144 17.10 -13.18 4.09
CA SER A 144 18.15 -12.17 4.34
C SER A 144 17.67 -10.76 4.01
N VAL A 145 16.89 -10.57 2.95
CA VAL A 145 16.32 -9.26 2.58
C VAL A 145 15.29 -8.83 3.64
N LEU A 146 14.39 -9.70 4.06
CA LEU A 146 13.40 -9.36 5.07
C LEU A 146 14.03 -9.09 6.45
N ARG A 147 15.13 -9.75 6.80
CA ARG A 147 15.89 -9.43 8.02
C ARG A 147 16.49 -8.03 7.97
N VAL A 148 17.07 -7.63 6.83
CA VAL A 148 17.59 -6.27 6.65
C VAL A 148 16.49 -5.23 6.83
N VAL A 149 15.28 -5.48 6.28
CA VAL A 149 14.12 -4.60 6.51
C VAL A 149 13.82 -4.45 7.99
N LYS A 150 13.80 -5.55 8.75
CA LYS A 150 13.55 -5.50 10.20
C LYS A 150 14.64 -4.75 10.97
N GLU A 151 15.88 -4.89 10.56
CA GLU A 151 17.00 -4.17 11.16
C GLU A 151 16.94 -2.66 10.88
N GLU A 152 16.40 -2.26 9.73
CA GLU A 152 16.19 -0.83 9.42
C GLU A 152 15.06 -0.18 10.24
N PHE A 153 14.06 -0.97 10.67
CA PHE A 153 12.92 -0.49 11.46
C PHE A 153 12.78 -1.24 12.80
N PRO A 154 13.72 -1.05 13.73
CA PRO A 154 13.70 -1.75 14.99
C PRO A 154 12.44 -1.41 15.80
N GLY A 155 11.81 -2.45 16.37
CA GLY A 155 10.60 -2.34 17.18
C GLY A 155 9.30 -2.18 16.39
N VAL A 156 9.35 -1.93 15.08
CA VAL A 156 8.15 -1.78 14.25
C VAL A 156 7.55 -3.15 13.89
N GLU A 157 6.24 -3.24 13.92
CA GLU A 157 5.51 -4.39 13.38
C GLU A 157 5.51 -4.31 11.85
N ILE A 158 6.18 -5.29 11.22
CA ILE A 158 6.33 -5.36 9.77
C ILE A 158 5.59 -6.59 9.23
N ALA A 159 4.84 -6.40 8.17
CA ALA A 159 4.20 -7.46 7.40
C ALA A 159 4.59 -7.40 5.92
N VAL A 160 4.46 -8.54 5.24
CA VAL A 160 4.56 -8.62 3.77
C VAL A 160 3.18 -8.91 3.20
N GLY A 161 2.84 -8.22 2.12
CA GLY A 161 1.58 -8.40 1.43
C GLY A 161 1.59 -9.66 0.57
N ILE A 162 0.59 -10.51 0.72
CA ILE A 162 0.39 -11.71 -0.11
C ILE A 162 -0.88 -11.53 -0.91
N THR A 163 -0.78 -11.54 -2.23
CA THR A 163 -1.95 -11.43 -3.11
C THR A 163 -2.62 -12.79 -3.31
N ARG A 164 -3.88 -12.73 -3.72
CA ARG A 164 -4.63 -13.94 -4.10
C ARG A 164 -3.93 -14.71 -5.21
N GLU A 165 -3.39 -14.02 -6.20
CA GLU A 165 -2.66 -14.62 -7.33
C GLU A 165 -1.41 -15.38 -6.88
N MET A 166 -0.66 -14.86 -5.90
CA MET A 166 0.50 -15.57 -5.33
C MET A 166 0.10 -16.88 -4.66
N VAL A 167 -1.07 -16.91 -4.00
CA VAL A 167 -1.61 -18.13 -3.39
C VAL A 167 -2.07 -19.11 -4.47
N GLU A 168 -2.82 -18.66 -5.47
CA GLU A 168 -3.36 -19.49 -6.56
C GLU A 168 -2.23 -20.10 -7.43
N ARG A 169 -1.11 -19.40 -7.58
CA ARG A 169 0.09 -19.90 -8.30
C ARG A 169 1.01 -20.75 -7.42
N GLY A 170 0.71 -20.93 -6.13
CA GLY A 170 1.56 -21.66 -5.19
C GLY A 170 2.86 -20.95 -4.83
N GLU A 171 3.02 -19.68 -5.21
CA GLU A 171 4.22 -18.87 -4.91
C GLU A 171 4.36 -18.65 -3.41
N PHE A 172 3.25 -18.37 -2.72
CA PHE A 172 3.25 -18.16 -1.27
C PHE A 172 3.76 -19.38 -0.49
N ASP A 173 3.39 -20.60 -0.92
CA ASP A 173 3.84 -21.82 -0.25
C ASP A 173 5.36 -21.98 -0.30
N THR A 174 5.98 -21.55 -1.41
CA THR A 174 7.44 -21.59 -1.58
C THR A 174 8.15 -20.46 -0.79
N MET A 175 7.47 -19.36 -0.50
CA MET A 175 8.01 -18.23 0.26
C MET A 175 7.82 -18.35 1.76
N ARG A 176 6.85 -19.15 2.20
CA ARG A 176 6.39 -19.25 3.60
C ARG A 176 7.52 -19.42 4.60
N GLU A 177 8.38 -20.42 4.37
CA GLU A 177 9.49 -20.75 5.27
C GLU A 177 10.45 -19.55 5.44
N GLY A 178 10.81 -18.87 4.35
CA GLY A 178 11.70 -17.69 4.40
C GLY A 178 11.04 -16.48 5.09
N ILE A 179 9.72 -16.30 4.91
CA ILE A 179 8.97 -15.25 5.61
C ILE A 179 8.95 -15.53 7.12
N GLU A 180 8.56 -16.75 7.52
CA GLU A 180 8.50 -17.17 8.93
C GLU A 180 9.87 -17.08 9.62
N ALA A 181 10.93 -17.56 8.95
CA ALA A 181 12.30 -17.50 9.46
C ALA A 181 12.81 -16.06 9.65
N SER A 182 12.34 -15.10 8.86
CA SER A 182 12.65 -13.68 9.02
C SER A 182 11.93 -13.03 10.21
N GLY A 183 10.88 -13.68 10.74
CA GLY A 183 10.00 -13.15 11.77
C GLY A 183 9.12 -11.99 11.31
N VAL A 184 8.85 -11.89 10.00
CA VAL A 184 7.88 -10.99 9.38
C VAL A 184 6.55 -11.75 9.24
N VAL A 185 5.42 -11.04 9.30
CA VAL A 185 4.09 -11.66 9.24
C VAL A 185 3.50 -11.51 7.83
N PRO A 186 3.04 -12.59 7.18
CA PRO A 186 2.29 -12.46 5.94
C PRO A 186 0.88 -11.91 6.22
N VAL A 187 0.40 -11.01 5.35
CA VAL A 187 -0.94 -10.45 5.41
C VAL A 187 -1.58 -10.50 4.03
N ALA A 188 -2.85 -10.87 3.95
CA ALA A 188 -3.58 -10.81 2.70
C ALA A 188 -3.62 -9.37 2.19
N PHE A 189 -3.29 -9.17 0.92
CA PHE A 189 -3.03 -7.85 0.35
C PHE A 189 -3.69 -7.70 -1.02
N SER A 190 -4.26 -6.54 -1.25
CA SER A 190 -4.72 -6.11 -2.56
C SER A 190 -4.55 -4.61 -2.72
N VAL A 191 -4.54 -4.15 -3.96
CA VAL A 191 -4.42 -2.75 -4.33
C VAL A 191 -5.70 -2.32 -5.04
N ALA A 192 -6.20 -1.11 -4.76
CA ALA A 192 -7.27 -0.51 -5.52
C ALA A 192 -6.87 0.88 -6.02
N ARG A 193 -7.09 1.10 -7.33
CA ARG A 193 -6.83 2.36 -8.04
C ARG A 193 -8.07 2.87 -8.76
N TYR A 194 -9.11 2.07 -8.82
CA TYR A 194 -10.42 2.38 -9.36
C TYR A 194 -11.49 1.52 -8.66
N LEU A 195 -12.75 1.94 -8.72
CA LEU A 195 -13.83 1.26 -7.99
C LEU A 195 -14.44 0.13 -8.80
N ASN A 196 -14.72 0.37 -10.07
CA ASN A 196 -15.40 -0.56 -10.94
C ASN A 196 -14.50 -0.95 -12.11
N THR A 197 -14.70 -2.11 -12.70
CA THR A 197 -13.97 -2.54 -13.90
C THR A 197 -14.12 -1.57 -15.08
N THR A 198 -15.25 -0.84 -15.16
CA THR A 198 -15.46 0.22 -16.17
C THR A 198 -14.53 1.41 -16.00
N ASP A 199 -13.97 1.62 -14.81
CA ASP A 199 -13.06 2.73 -14.51
C ASP A 199 -11.61 2.40 -14.88
N TYR A 200 -11.36 1.17 -15.31
CA TYR A 200 -10.02 0.73 -15.76
C TYR A 200 -9.49 1.57 -16.90
N PHE A 201 -10.33 1.86 -17.91
CA PHE A 201 -9.90 2.67 -19.04
C PHE A 201 -9.55 4.12 -18.64
N PRO A 202 -10.39 4.87 -17.91
CA PRO A 202 -10.00 6.17 -17.35
C PRO A 202 -8.69 6.13 -16.56
N TRP A 203 -8.50 5.09 -15.73
CA TRP A 203 -7.25 4.91 -14.99
C TRP A 203 -6.05 4.69 -15.93
N LYS A 204 -6.20 3.88 -16.98
CA LYS A 204 -5.14 3.65 -17.97
C LYS A 204 -4.74 4.95 -18.70
N VAL A 205 -5.70 5.82 -18.98
CA VAL A 205 -5.43 7.17 -19.53
C VAL A 205 -4.57 7.98 -18.56
N LEU A 206 -4.89 7.97 -17.26
CA LEU A 206 -4.08 8.67 -16.25
C LEU A 206 -2.64 8.12 -16.19
N GLN A 207 -2.47 6.80 -16.30
CA GLN A 207 -1.13 6.20 -16.32
C GLN A 207 -0.33 6.63 -17.56
N ALA A 208 -0.96 6.63 -18.75
CA ALA A 208 -0.30 7.08 -19.98
C ALA A 208 0.14 8.56 -19.87
N ILE A 209 -0.72 9.42 -19.33
CA ILE A 209 -0.36 10.83 -19.07
C ILE A 209 0.83 10.92 -18.10
N ARG A 210 0.82 10.13 -17.03
CA ARG A 210 1.90 10.11 -16.03
C ARG A 210 3.24 9.67 -16.60
N LEU A 211 3.23 8.68 -17.50
CA LEU A 211 4.42 8.12 -18.12
C LEU A 211 4.85 8.86 -19.40
N GLY A 212 4.02 9.77 -19.94
CA GLY A 212 4.27 10.43 -21.22
C GLY A 212 4.14 9.47 -22.40
N GLU A 213 3.35 8.42 -22.28
CA GLU A 213 3.16 7.37 -23.27
C GLU A 213 1.90 7.60 -24.12
N THR A 214 1.92 7.07 -25.35
CA THR A 214 0.74 7.05 -26.21
C THR A 214 -0.04 5.76 -25.95
N LEU A 215 -1.35 5.89 -25.71
CA LEU A 215 -2.21 4.72 -25.54
C LEU A 215 -2.36 3.96 -26.86
N SER A 216 -1.95 2.68 -26.85
CA SER A 216 -2.32 1.73 -27.89
C SER A 216 -3.50 0.88 -27.36
N PHE A 217 -4.60 0.87 -28.13
CA PHE A 217 -5.78 0.08 -27.77
C PHE A 217 -5.63 -1.36 -28.25
N THR A 218 -5.64 -2.32 -27.32
CA THR A 218 -5.84 -3.74 -27.61
C THR A 218 -7.09 -4.23 -26.90
N GLN A 219 -7.83 -5.18 -27.50
CA GLN A 219 -9.05 -5.76 -26.91
C GLN A 219 -8.82 -6.53 -25.60
N GLU A 220 -7.57 -6.86 -25.27
CA GLU A 220 -7.20 -7.58 -24.04
C GLU A 220 -7.15 -6.69 -22.79
N ASP A 221 -7.27 -5.39 -22.96
CA ASP A 221 -7.16 -4.40 -21.88
C ASP A 221 -8.41 -4.26 -20.98
N ALA A 222 -9.40 -5.14 -21.11
CA ALA A 222 -10.69 -4.99 -20.41
C ALA A 222 -10.76 -5.58 -19.00
N THR A 223 -9.71 -6.25 -18.50
CA THR A 223 -9.73 -6.95 -17.21
C THR A 223 -8.60 -6.50 -16.30
N GLY A 224 -8.81 -5.39 -15.60
CA GLY A 224 -7.87 -4.95 -14.58
C GLY A 224 -8.14 -5.59 -13.22
N SER A 225 -7.09 -6.07 -12.54
CA SER A 225 -7.15 -6.70 -11.20
C SER A 225 -7.13 -5.69 -10.03
N GLU A 226 -6.99 -4.40 -10.31
CA GLU A 226 -6.81 -3.34 -9.29
C GLU A 226 -8.11 -2.60 -8.92
N SER A 227 -9.28 -3.20 -9.19
CA SER A 227 -10.57 -2.70 -8.71
C SER A 227 -10.81 -3.07 -7.26
N LEU A 228 -11.74 -2.36 -6.61
CA LEU A 228 -12.19 -2.76 -5.28
C LEU A 228 -12.86 -4.15 -5.37
N PRO A 229 -12.39 -5.16 -4.62
CA PRO A 229 -12.97 -6.50 -4.69
C PRO A 229 -14.44 -6.49 -4.30
N GLU A 230 -15.28 -7.21 -5.04
CA GLU A 230 -16.66 -7.46 -4.63
C GLU A 230 -16.67 -8.31 -3.35
N ALA A 231 -17.65 -8.03 -2.48
CA ALA A 231 -17.86 -8.83 -1.28
C ALA A 231 -18.44 -10.20 -1.68
N THR A 232 -17.64 -11.24 -1.66
CA THR A 232 -18.09 -12.64 -1.78
C THR A 232 -18.41 -13.24 -0.42
#